data_1d56474880c197da2d9009b7f33e9b61
#
_entry.id   1d56474880c197da2d9009b7f33e9b61
#
_cell.length_a   1.000
_cell.length_b   1.000
_cell.length_c   1.000
_cell.angle_alpha   90.00
_cell.angle_beta   90.00
_cell.angle_gamma   90.00
#
_symmetry.space_group_name_H-M   'P 1'
#
loop_
_entity.id
_entity.type
_entity.pdbx_description
1 polymer ?
#
loop_
_entity_poly.entity_id
_entity_poly.type
_entity_poly.pdbx_seq_one_letter_code
_entity_poly.pdbx_strand_id
1 'polypeptide(L)'
;MSSSSIDFYNDAISAVQAGKLPEALTAIESSLTEDPGDAQTWQFYVVVLDALGRNQDAAKAVAKLKEMGMDEADNLLIKAASAAGSGDLKSAISHYEAAVILAPERAEIQAGLALALMRCDYTADALSAARKAVAIDPEGANSNYALGHILRRTEKNEAALEALTKAVSADPDFLVALYEQGMLLTEAGRNEEALSNFEKFHQAQPEDPSAIQALAAVRQRLAKP
;
A
#
# COMPACT_ATOMS: atom_id res chain seq x y z
N MET A 1 -5.14 -18.87 -10.38
CA MET A 1 -3.73 -19.26 -10.15
C MET A 1 -3.63 -20.73 -9.79
N SER A 2 -2.61 -21.46 -10.32
CA SER A 2 -2.22 -22.79 -9.84
C SER A 2 -1.49 -22.68 -8.50
N SER A 3 -1.32 -23.79 -7.74
CA SER A 3 -0.56 -23.76 -6.48
C SER A 3 0.88 -23.29 -6.70
N SER A 4 1.55 -23.79 -7.76
CA SER A 4 2.93 -23.39 -8.11
C SER A 4 3.04 -21.93 -8.56
N SER A 5 2.03 -21.39 -9.27
CA SER A 5 1.99 -19.97 -9.64
C SER A 5 1.91 -19.07 -8.41
N ILE A 6 1.11 -19.44 -7.39
CA ILE A 6 1.01 -18.70 -6.13
C ILE A 6 2.35 -18.70 -5.39
N ASP A 7 3.05 -19.85 -5.35
CA ASP A 7 4.35 -19.96 -4.68
C ASP A 7 5.38 -19.03 -5.34
N PHE A 8 5.47 -19.03 -6.67
CA PHE A 8 6.36 -18.12 -7.41
C PHE A 8 6.00 -16.65 -7.22
N TYR A 9 4.70 -16.32 -7.16
CA TYR A 9 4.25 -14.96 -6.89
C TYR A 9 4.67 -14.49 -5.48
N ASN A 10 4.54 -15.33 -4.47
CA ASN A 10 4.99 -15.04 -3.10
C ASN A 10 6.52 -14.91 -3.00
N ASP A 11 7.27 -15.74 -3.72
CA ASP A 11 8.73 -15.64 -3.82
C ASP A 11 9.13 -14.29 -4.44
N ALA A 12 8.40 -13.83 -5.46
CA ALA A 12 8.64 -12.53 -6.08
C ALA A 12 8.39 -11.38 -5.11
N ILE A 13 7.31 -11.42 -4.33
CA ILE A 13 7.02 -10.42 -3.29
C ILE A 13 8.16 -10.38 -2.27
N SER A 14 8.58 -11.54 -1.78
CA SER A 14 9.67 -11.66 -0.81
C SER A 14 10.99 -11.10 -1.35
N ALA A 15 11.29 -11.36 -2.63
CA ALA A 15 12.47 -10.84 -3.29
C ALA A 15 12.43 -9.29 -3.44
N VAL A 16 11.28 -8.71 -3.78
CA VAL A 16 11.11 -7.24 -3.83
C VAL A 16 11.33 -6.63 -2.45
N GLN A 17 10.74 -7.20 -1.40
CA GLN A 17 10.94 -6.74 -0.02
C GLN A 17 12.40 -6.78 0.42
N ALA A 18 13.15 -7.76 -0.08
CA ALA A 18 14.60 -7.89 0.15
C ALA A 18 15.45 -6.99 -0.77
N GLY A 19 14.84 -6.18 -1.65
CA GLY A 19 15.55 -5.34 -2.63
C GLY A 19 16.20 -6.10 -3.79
N LYS A 20 15.85 -7.37 -3.98
CA LYS A 20 16.43 -8.28 -4.97
C LYS A 20 15.60 -8.32 -6.25
N LEU A 21 15.52 -7.18 -6.95
CA LEU A 21 14.68 -7.04 -8.14
C LEU A 21 14.94 -8.06 -9.27
N PRO A 22 16.20 -8.46 -9.61
CA PRO A 22 16.42 -9.49 -10.62
C PRO A 22 15.86 -10.86 -10.22
N GLU A 23 15.94 -11.24 -8.94
CA GLU A 23 15.37 -12.49 -8.42
C GLU A 23 13.83 -12.43 -8.47
N ALA A 24 13.24 -11.29 -8.09
CA ALA A 24 11.81 -11.04 -8.20
C ALA A 24 11.32 -11.20 -9.66
N LEU A 25 12.06 -10.63 -10.62
CA LEU A 25 11.74 -10.76 -12.04
C LEU A 25 11.67 -12.21 -12.49
N THR A 26 12.67 -13.01 -12.13
CA THR A 26 12.72 -14.45 -12.47
C THR A 26 11.53 -15.21 -11.87
N ALA A 27 11.16 -14.92 -10.64
CA ALA A 27 10.03 -15.55 -9.97
C ALA A 27 8.69 -15.16 -10.64
N ILE A 28 8.52 -13.87 -11.01
CA ILE A 28 7.34 -13.41 -11.76
C ILE A 28 7.23 -14.09 -13.11
N GLU A 29 8.32 -14.19 -13.87
CA GLU A 29 8.35 -14.88 -15.17
C GLU A 29 7.97 -16.36 -15.04
N SER A 30 8.40 -17.01 -13.95
CA SER A 30 7.98 -18.38 -13.63
C SER A 30 6.48 -18.46 -13.31
N SER A 31 5.94 -17.54 -12.52
CA SER A 31 4.50 -17.47 -12.23
C SER A 31 3.68 -17.27 -13.49
N LEU A 32 4.09 -16.37 -14.39
CA LEU A 32 3.43 -16.08 -15.67
C LEU A 32 3.55 -17.24 -16.68
N THR A 33 4.57 -18.09 -16.55
CA THR A 33 4.70 -19.32 -17.35
C THR A 33 3.64 -20.35 -16.93
N GLU A 34 3.36 -20.46 -15.62
CA GLU A 34 2.35 -21.36 -15.08
C GLU A 34 0.92 -20.86 -15.27
N ASP A 35 0.71 -19.54 -15.17
CA ASP A 35 -0.59 -18.90 -15.36
C ASP A 35 -0.46 -17.60 -16.16
N PRO A 36 -0.44 -17.68 -17.50
CA PRO A 36 -0.34 -16.50 -18.36
C PRO A 36 -1.57 -15.58 -18.31
N GLY A 37 -2.69 -16.04 -17.74
CA GLY A 37 -3.95 -15.34 -17.63
C GLY A 37 -4.08 -14.52 -16.35
N ASP A 38 -3.12 -14.57 -15.44
CA ASP A 38 -3.20 -13.83 -14.17
C ASP A 38 -2.81 -12.36 -14.34
N ALA A 39 -3.84 -11.50 -14.37
CA ALA A 39 -3.66 -10.05 -14.51
C ALA A 39 -2.86 -9.45 -13.34
N GLN A 40 -3.02 -9.97 -12.12
CA GLN A 40 -2.30 -9.47 -10.93
C GLN A 40 -0.79 -9.69 -11.07
N THR A 41 -0.36 -10.85 -11.52
CA THR A 41 1.05 -11.13 -11.79
C THR A 41 1.59 -10.26 -12.93
N TRP A 42 0.81 -10.02 -14.00
CA TRP A 42 1.19 -9.08 -15.06
C TRP A 42 1.36 -7.65 -14.55
N GLN A 43 0.48 -7.16 -13.66
CA GLN A 43 0.61 -5.84 -13.04
C GLN A 43 1.91 -5.75 -12.23
N PHE A 44 2.19 -6.76 -11.42
CA PHE A 44 3.42 -6.81 -10.63
C PHE A 44 4.67 -6.89 -11.51
N TYR A 45 4.58 -7.59 -12.66
CA TYR A 45 5.64 -7.63 -13.66
C TYR A 45 5.98 -6.24 -14.20
N VAL A 46 4.97 -5.42 -14.53
CA VAL A 46 5.17 -4.02 -14.95
C VAL A 46 5.94 -3.24 -13.89
N VAL A 47 5.51 -3.33 -12.62
CA VAL A 47 6.16 -2.60 -11.51
C VAL A 47 7.63 -2.98 -11.37
N VAL A 48 7.96 -4.27 -11.42
CA VAL A 48 9.35 -4.74 -11.29
C VAL A 48 10.20 -4.37 -12.51
N LEU A 49 9.63 -4.42 -13.72
CA LEU A 49 10.31 -4.00 -14.95
C LEU A 49 10.62 -2.50 -14.94
N ASP A 50 9.68 -1.66 -14.51
CA ASP A 50 9.87 -0.22 -14.37
C ASP A 50 10.97 0.08 -13.34
N ALA A 51 10.95 -0.58 -12.18
CA ALA A 51 11.97 -0.44 -11.15
C ALA A 51 13.38 -0.85 -11.62
N LEU A 52 13.46 -1.78 -12.58
CA LEU A 52 14.70 -2.20 -13.25
C LEU A 52 15.09 -1.30 -14.44
N GLY A 53 14.29 -0.30 -14.80
CA GLY A 53 14.50 0.55 -15.97
C GLY A 53 14.25 -0.16 -17.32
N ARG A 54 13.58 -1.33 -17.32
CA ARG A 54 13.27 -2.12 -18.52
C ARG A 54 12.01 -1.62 -19.23
N ASN A 55 11.97 -0.34 -19.56
CA ASN A 55 10.79 0.37 -20.07
C ASN A 55 10.14 -0.26 -21.31
N GLN A 56 10.94 -0.86 -22.21
CA GLN A 56 10.39 -1.52 -23.41
C GLN A 56 9.62 -2.80 -23.05
N ASP A 57 10.10 -3.56 -22.09
CA ASP A 57 9.44 -4.79 -21.66
C ASP A 57 8.21 -4.47 -20.80
N ALA A 58 8.28 -3.42 -19.96
CA ALA A 58 7.13 -2.89 -19.24
C ALA A 58 6.01 -2.47 -20.20
N ALA A 59 6.35 -1.77 -21.30
CA ALA A 59 5.36 -1.41 -22.33
C ALA A 59 4.68 -2.63 -22.99
N LYS A 60 5.43 -3.73 -23.21
CA LYS A 60 4.85 -4.99 -23.72
C LYS A 60 3.92 -5.64 -22.71
N ALA A 61 4.30 -5.64 -21.43
CA ALA A 61 3.47 -6.17 -20.35
C ALA A 61 2.15 -5.37 -20.21
N VAL A 62 2.21 -4.04 -20.31
CA VAL A 62 1.02 -3.17 -20.34
C VAL A 62 0.13 -3.48 -21.56
N ALA A 63 0.71 -3.68 -22.74
CA ALA A 63 -0.08 -4.08 -23.92
C ALA A 63 -0.81 -5.41 -23.69
N LYS A 64 -0.15 -6.37 -22.99
CA LYS A 64 -0.78 -7.63 -22.62
C LYS A 64 -1.95 -7.45 -21.64
N LEU A 65 -1.81 -6.58 -20.66
CA LEU A 65 -2.89 -6.24 -19.72
C LEU A 65 -4.09 -5.60 -20.45
N LYS A 66 -3.85 -4.73 -21.45
CA LYS A 66 -4.91 -4.17 -22.29
C LYS A 66 -5.65 -5.24 -23.11
N GLU A 67 -4.93 -6.23 -23.67
CA GLU A 67 -5.55 -7.39 -24.32
C GLU A 67 -6.43 -8.21 -23.37
N MET A 68 -6.10 -8.22 -22.07
CA MET A 68 -6.84 -8.89 -21.00
C MET A 68 -8.03 -8.05 -20.47
N GLY A 69 -8.28 -6.86 -21.05
CA GLY A 69 -9.39 -6.00 -20.70
C GLY A 69 -9.07 -4.88 -19.70
N MET A 70 -7.79 -4.66 -19.39
CA MET A 70 -7.39 -3.53 -18.55
C MET A 70 -7.67 -2.21 -19.23
N ASP A 71 -8.30 -1.28 -18.54
CA ASP A 71 -8.56 0.05 -19.04
C ASP A 71 -7.36 1.01 -18.86
N GLU A 72 -7.47 2.24 -19.38
CA GLU A 72 -6.38 3.22 -19.29
C GLU A 72 -6.20 3.75 -17.86
N ALA A 73 -7.27 3.78 -17.05
CA ALA A 73 -7.17 4.19 -15.63
C ALA A 73 -6.38 3.17 -14.81
N ASP A 74 -6.57 1.86 -15.07
CA ASP A 74 -5.78 0.79 -14.46
C ASP A 74 -4.29 0.93 -14.80
N ASN A 75 -3.98 1.17 -16.08
CA ASN A 75 -2.61 1.37 -16.53
C ASN A 75 -1.93 2.57 -15.84
N LEU A 76 -2.66 3.69 -15.72
CA LEU A 76 -2.17 4.88 -15.01
C LEU A 76 -2.00 4.61 -13.52
N LEU A 77 -2.90 3.85 -12.90
CA LEU A 77 -2.79 3.47 -11.48
C LEU A 77 -1.52 2.64 -11.22
N ILE A 78 -1.20 1.68 -12.10
CA ILE A 78 0.03 0.88 -12.00
C ILE A 78 1.28 1.78 -12.12
N LYS A 79 1.31 2.66 -13.14
CA LYS A 79 2.42 3.60 -13.33
C LYS A 79 2.59 4.54 -12.13
N ALA A 80 1.48 5.03 -11.58
CA ALA A 80 1.49 5.88 -10.41
C ALA A 80 2.06 5.15 -9.18
N ALA A 81 1.62 3.91 -8.94
CA ALA A 81 2.11 3.08 -7.83
C ALA A 81 3.60 2.75 -8.00
N SER A 82 4.04 2.40 -9.20
CA SER A 82 5.45 2.14 -9.53
C SER A 82 6.32 3.38 -9.28
N ALA A 83 5.92 4.55 -9.79
CA ALA A 83 6.62 5.81 -9.58
C ALA A 83 6.67 6.19 -8.09
N ALA A 84 5.57 6.01 -7.35
CA ALA A 84 5.54 6.24 -5.90
C ALA A 84 6.50 5.33 -5.13
N GLY A 85 6.57 4.05 -5.53
CA GLY A 85 7.47 3.04 -4.95
C GLY A 85 8.95 3.36 -5.22
N SER A 86 9.30 3.84 -6.41
CA SER A 86 10.66 4.27 -6.77
C SER A 86 11.05 5.64 -6.20
N GLY A 87 10.09 6.36 -5.60
CA GLY A 87 10.33 7.70 -5.04
C GLY A 87 10.15 8.85 -6.02
N ASP A 88 9.79 8.60 -7.28
CA ASP A 88 9.42 9.64 -8.25
C ASP A 88 8.00 10.13 -7.98
N LEU A 89 7.86 10.91 -6.91
CA LEU A 89 6.56 11.40 -6.46
C LEU A 89 5.89 12.36 -7.44
N LYS A 90 6.66 13.08 -8.26
CA LYS A 90 6.10 13.98 -9.27
C LYS A 90 5.38 13.19 -10.36
N SER A 91 6.04 12.18 -10.91
CA SER A 91 5.43 11.28 -11.90
C SER A 91 4.24 10.52 -11.29
N ALA A 92 4.36 10.06 -10.04
CA ALA A 92 3.27 9.39 -9.34
C ALA A 92 2.02 10.28 -9.26
N ILE A 93 2.16 11.52 -8.79
CA ILE A 93 1.04 12.48 -8.69
C ILE A 93 0.43 12.72 -10.08
N SER A 94 1.25 12.98 -11.11
CA SER A 94 0.76 13.21 -12.46
C SER A 94 -0.05 12.03 -13.02
N HIS A 95 0.41 10.79 -12.78
CA HIS A 95 -0.32 9.59 -13.21
C HIS A 95 -1.60 9.37 -12.41
N TYR A 96 -1.59 9.62 -11.08
CA TYR A 96 -2.81 9.56 -10.27
C TYR A 96 -3.84 10.61 -10.72
N GLU A 97 -3.41 11.86 -10.97
CA GLU A 97 -4.30 12.93 -11.46
C GLU A 97 -4.93 12.56 -12.81
N ALA A 98 -4.14 12.02 -13.74
CA ALA A 98 -4.66 11.52 -15.01
C ALA A 98 -5.66 10.37 -14.82
N ALA A 99 -5.37 9.45 -13.90
CA ALA A 99 -6.28 8.35 -13.56
C ALA A 99 -7.59 8.85 -12.93
N VAL A 100 -7.54 9.87 -12.06
CA VAL A 100 -8.72 10.52 -11.47
C VAL A 100 -9.64 11.14 -12.54
N ILE A 101 -9.06 11.69 -13.61
CA ILE A 101 -9.86 12.26 -14.72
C ILE A 101 -10.64 11.17 -15.45
N LEU A 102 -10.02 9.99 -15.65
CA LEU A 102 -10.63 8.87 -16.37
C LEU A 102 -11.64 8.07 -15.51
N ALA A 103 -11.38 7.95 -14.23
CA ALA A 103 -12.18 7.14 -13.30
C ALA A 103 -12.34 7.86 -11.93
N PRO A 104 -13.10 8.97 -11.88
CA PRO A 104 -13.22 9.81 -10.68
C PRO A 104 -13.94 9.11 -9.52
N GLU A 105 -14.68 8.04 -9.79
CA GLU A 105 -15.43 7.24 -8.81
C GLU A 105 -14.60 6.12 -8.16
N ARG A 106 -13.32 5.99 -8.50
CA ARG A 106 -12.46 4.95 -7.94
C ARG A 106 -11.71 5.48 -6.71
N ALA A 107 -12.11 4.95 -5.55
CA ALA A 107 -11.58 5.38 -4.25
C ALA A 107 -10.08 5.13 -4.11
N GLU A 108 -9.58 4.00 -4.62
CA GLU A 108 -8.18 3.62 -4.55
C GLU A 108 -7.24 4.61 -5.27
N ILE A 109 -7.71 5.23 -6.37
CA ILE A 109 -6.94 6.25 -7.09
C ILE A 109 -6.82 7.51 -6.25
N GLN A 110 -7.93 7.95 -5.65
CA GLN A 110 -7.94 9.11 -4.75
C GLN A 110 -7.09 8.87 -3.50
N ALA A 111 -7.13 7.66 -2.92
CA ALA A 111 -6.30 7.30 -1.78
C ALA A 111 -4.80 7.30 -2.14
N GLY A 112 -4.43 6.73 -3.28
CA GLY A 112 -3.06 6.75 -3.78
C GLY A 112 -2.54 8.16 -4.05
N LEU A 113 -3.36 9.01 -4.69
CA LEU A 113 -3.06 10.43 -4.90
C LEU A 113 -2.82 11.15 -3.57
N ALA A 114 -3.69 10.92 -2.58
CA ALA A 114 -3.58 11.52 -1.26
C ALA A 114 -2.25 11.19 -0.58
N LEU A 115 -1.85 9.92 -0.60
CA LEU A 115 -0.58 9.48 -0.02
C LEU A 115 0.63 10.05 -0.77
N ALA A 116 0.59 10.12 -2.10
CA ALA A 116 1.67 10.71 -2.91
C ALA A 116 1.81 12.22 -2.63
N LEU A 117 0.70 12.95 -2.58
CA LEU A 117 0.66 14.37 -2.23
C LEU A 117 1.20 14.64 -0.81
N MET A 118 0.84 13.78 0.16
CA MET A 118 1.34 13.90 1.54
C MET A 118 2.85 13.72 1.62
N ARG A 119 3.44 12.82 0.84
CA ARG A 119 4.89 12.62 0.77
C ARG A 119 5.63 13.81 0.15
N CYS A 120 4.93 14.66 -0.61
CA CYS A 120 5.43 15.94 -1.15
C CYS A 120 5.06 17.15 -0.26
N ASP A 121 4.54 16.93 0.94
CA ASP A 121 4.09 17.97 1.88
C ASP A 121 2.94 18.85 1.34
N TYR A 122 2.23 18.43 0.29
CA TYR A 122 1.01 19.07 -0.22
C TYR A 122 -0.19 18.70 0.65
N THR A 123 -0.11 19.07 1.93
CA THR A 123 -1.02 18.60 3.00
C THR A 123 -2.49 18.91 2.74
N ALA A 124 -2.80 20.10 2.22
CA ALA A 124 -4.19 20.51 1.95
C ALA A 124 -4.83 19.67 0.83
N ASP A 125 -4.09 19.45 -0.26
CA ASP A 125 -4.54 18.67 -1.39
C ASP A 125 -4.62 17.18 -1.04
N ALA A 126 -3.65 16.68 -0.26
CA ALA A 126 -3.66 15.32 0.27
C ALA A 126 -4.93 15.06 1.12
N LEU A 127 -5.26 15.96 2.04
CA LEU A 127 -6.47 15.82 2.86
C LEU A 127 -7.75 15.89 2.01
N SER A 128 -7.78 16.74 0.98
CA SER A 128 -8.90 16.82 0.04
C SER A 128 -9.09 15.51 -0.71
N ALA A 129 -8.02 14.94 -1.27
CA ALA A 129 -8.05 13.66 -1.99
C ALA A 129 -8.45 12.50 -1.07
N ALA A 130 -7.90 12.42 0.16
CA ALA A 130 -8.26 11.39 1.12
C ALA A 130 -9.75 11.44 1.52
N ARG A 131 -10.29 12.64 1.72
CA ARG A 131 -11.74 12.82 1.99
C ARG A 131 -12.60 12.37 0.81
N LYS A 132 -12.17 12.62 -0.43
CA LYS A 132 -12.86 12.12 -1.62
C LYS A 132 -12.83 10.59 -1.67
N ALA A 133 -11.69 9.97 -1.36
CA ALA A 133 -11.58 8.51 -1.29
C ALA A 133 -12.61 7.92 -0.30
N VAL A 134 -12.69 8.47 0.92
CA VAL A 134 -13.67 8.04 1.94
C VAL A 134 -15.12 8.36 1.53
N ALA A 135 -15.36 9.45 0.80
CA ALA A 135 -16.70 9.76 0.29
C ALA A 135 -17.17 8.76 -0.78
N ILE A 136 -16.26 8.23 -1.58
CA ILE A 136 -16.53 7.21 -2.60
C ILE A 136 -16.69 5.83 -1.94
N ASP A 137 -15.76 5.46 -1.07
CA ASP A 137 -15.76 4.18 -0.35
C ASP A 137 -15.56 4.40 1.16
N PRO A 138 -16.68 4.62 1.90
CA PRO A 138 -16.64 4.93 3.33
C PRO A 138 -16.07 3.80 4.21
N GLU A 139 -16.22 2.55 3.77
CA GLU A 139 -15.77 1.36 4.50
C GLU A 139 -14.45 0.80 3.94
N GLY A 140 -13.89 1.40 2.90
CA GLY A 140 -12.66 0.95 2.25
C GLY A 140 -11.43 1.09 3.15
N ALA A 141 -10.67 0.01 3.29
CA ALA A 141 -9.46 -0.01 4.13
C ALA A 141 -8.44 1.03 3.66
N ASN A 142 -8.15 1.08 2.36
CA ASN A 142 -7.20 2.04 1.78
C ASN A 142 -7.67 3.49 1.91
N SER A 143 -8.96 3.76 1.71
CA SER A 143 -9.55 5.09 1.84
C SER A 143 -9.40 5.64 3.27
N ASN A 144 -9.79 4.82 4.24
CA ASN A 144 -9.70 5.17 5.66
C ASN A 144 -8.26 5.24 6.15
N TYR A 145 -7.37 4.36 5.67
CA TYR A 145 -5.95 4.43 5.97
C TYR A 145 -5.33 5.74 5.46
N ALA A 146 -5.56 6.11 4.20
CA ALA A 146 -5.03 7.36 3.65
C ALA A 146 -5.49 8.58 4.45
N LEU A 147 -6.77 8.63 4.82
CA LEU A 147 -7.30 9.71 5.67
C LEU A 147 -6.65 9.71 7.05
N GLY A 148 -6.58 8.55 7.71
CA GLY A 148 -5.99 8.41 9.04
C GLY A 148 -4.50 8.79 9.07
N HIS A 149 -3.72 8.33 8.09
CA HIS A 149 -2.31 8.67 7.93
C HIS A 149 -2.11 10.20 7.81
N ILE A 150 -2.88 10.88 6.97
CA ILE A 150 -2.77 12.32 6.76
C ILE A 150 -3.21 13.09 8.01
N LEU A 151 -4.28 12.65 8.67
CA LEU A 151 -4.76 13.26 9.92
C LEU A 151 -3.73 13.14 11.04
N ARG A 152 -3.07 11.98 11.17
CA ARG A 152 -1.97 11.78 12.13
C ARG A 152 -0.79 12.72 11.84
N ARG A 153 -0.40 12.86 10.58
CA ARG A 153 0.66 13.78 10.15
C ARG A 153 0.33 15.25 10.40
N THR A 154 -0.95 15.57 10.55
CA THR A 154 -1.46 16.93 10.88
C THR A 154 -1.89 17.06 12.34
N GLU A 155 -1.45 16.17 13.21
CA GLU A 155 -1.67 16.16 14.68
C GLU A 155 -3.16 16.12 15.09
N LYS A 156 -4.04 15.62 14.19
CA LYS A 156 -5.45 15.38 14.47
C LYS A 156 -5.67 13.96 14.97
N ASN A 157 -5.03 13.62 16.07
CA ASN A 157 -4.85 12.24 16.55
C ASN A 157 -6.16 11.50 16.80
N GLU A 158 -7.20 12.15 17.34
CA GLU A 158 -8.51 11.52 17.60
C GLU A 158 -9.19 11.11 16.28
N ALA A 159 -9.25 12.03 15.32
CA ALA A 159 -9.84 11.75 14.02
C ALA A 159 -8.99 10.74 13.21
N ALA A 160 -7.66 10.77 13.36
CA ALA A 160 -6.77 9.78 12.77
C ALA A 160 -7.04 8.38 13.34
N LEU A 161 -7.20 8.26 14.65
CA LEU A 161 -7.50 7.00 15.32
C LEU A 161 -8.85 6.43 14.85
N GLU A 162 -9.89 7.28 14.71
CA GLU A 162 -11.17 6.85 14.16
C GLU A 162 -11.05 6.28 12.74
N ALA A 163 -10.35 6.99 11.85
CA ALA A 163 -10.14 6.56 10.48
C ALA A 163 -9.32 5.26 10.40
N LEU A 164 -8.21 5.16 11.16
CA LEU A 164 -7.40 3.94 11.22
C LEU A 164 -8.16 2.76 11.83
N THR A 165 -9.06 3.01 12.78
CA THR A 165 -9.93 1.95 13.31
C THR A 165 -10.85 1.39 12.23
N LYS A 166 -11.42 2.22 11.37
CA LYS A 166 -12.20 1.77 10.21
C LYS A 166 -11.33 0.98 9.24
N ALA A 167 -10.12 1.46 8.93
CA ALA A 167 -9.20 0.76 8.05
C ALA A 167 -8.87 -0.65 8.55
N VAL A 168 -8.53 -0.80 9.83
CA VAL A 168 -8.23 -2.10 10.47
C VAL A 168 -9.47 -2.98 10.59
N SER A 169 -10.66 -2.39 10.76
CA SER A 169 -11.91 -3.16 10.78
C SER A 169 -12.26 -3.72 9.40
N ALA A 170 -11.98 -2.95 8.34
CA ALA A 170 -12.19 -3.38 6.95
C ALA A 170 -11.16 -4.42 6.50
N ASP A 171 -9.91 -4.26 6.91
CA ASP A 171 -8.82 -5.22 6.66
C ASP A 171 -8.01 -5.44 7.94
N PRO A 172 -8.30 -6.52 8.69
CA PRO A 172 -7.60 -6.84 9.94
C PRO A 172 -6.12 -7.20 9.78
N ASP A 173 -5.67 -7.48 8.55
CA ASP A 173 -4.29 -7.82 8.20
C ASP A 173 -3.54 -6.65 7.55
N PHE A 174 -4.13 -5.45 7.53
CA PHE A 174 -3.50 -4.25 7.00
C PHE A 174 -2.39 -3.77 7.94
N LEU A 175 -1.20 -4.34 7.79
CA LEU A 175 -0.08 -4.19 8.72
C LEU A 175 0.30 -2.74 9.02
N VAL A 176 0.33 -1.88 7.98
CA VAL A 176 0.70 -0.47 8.15
C VAL A 176 -0.36 0.29 8.95
N ALA A 177 -1.64 -0.01 8.72
CA ALA A 177 -2.74 0.59 9.50
C ALA A 177 -2.72 0.12 10.95
N LEU A 178 -2.46 -1.18 11.20
CA LEU A 178 -2.27 -1.73 12.55
C LEU A 178 -1.13 -1.04 13.30
N TYR A 179 0.01 -0.84 12.64
CA TYR A 179 1.15 -0.16 13.24
C TYR A 179 0.81 1.29 13.62
N GLU A 180 0.26 2.06 12.67
CA GLU A 180 -0.09 3.47 12.92
C GLU A 180 -1.18 3.63 13.98
N GLN A 181 -2.19 2.76 13.96
CA GLN A 181 -3.21 2.73 15.00
C GLN A 181 -2.60 2.40 16.38
N GLY A 182 -1.71 1.39 16.44
CA GLY A 182 -1.01 1.02 17.66
C GLY A 182 -0.18 2.17 18.24
N MET A 183 0.48 2.95 17.39
CA MET A 183 1.23 4.15 17.81
C MET A 183 0.28 5.19 18.45
N LEU A 184 -0.84 5.53 17.80
CA LEU A 184 -1.81 6.46 18.35
C LEU A 184 -2.46 5.97 19.64
N LEU A 185 -2.79 4.68 19.73
CA LEU A 185 -3.31 4.06 20.96
C LEU A 185 -2.31 4.17 22.11
N THR A 186 -1.02 3.97 21.80
CA THR A 186 0.06 4.12 22.79
C THR A 186 0.18 5.58 23.28
N GLU A 187 0.05 6.54 22.39
CA GLU A 187 0.03 7.97 22.73
C GLU A 187 -1.19 8.35 23.58
N ALA A 188 -2.33 7.72 23.30
CA ALA A 188 -3.57 7.88 24.06
C ALA A 188 -3.60 7.11 25.40
N GLY A 189 -2.55 6.36 25.74
CA GLY A 189 -2.48 5.55 26.95
C GLY A 189 -3.28 4.23 26.90
N ARG A 190 -3.86 3.87 25.75
CA ARG A 190 -4.63 2.63 25.51
C ARG A 190 -3.69 1.47 25.19
N ASN A 191 -2.80 1.16 26.15
CA ASN A 191 -1.65 0.30 25.92
C ASN A 191 -2.01 -1.17 25.64
N GLU A 192 -3.11 -1.71 26.20
CA GLU A 192 -3.58 -3.08 25.94
C GLU A 192 -4.03 -3.25 24.48
N GLU A 193 -4.74 -2.26 23.96
CA GLU A 193 -5.18 -2.27 22.55
C GLU A 193 -4.00 -2.10 21.59
N ALA A 194 -3.07 -1.21 21.94
CA ALA A 194 -1.83 -1.05 21.17
C ALA A 194 -1.00 -2.34 21.14
N LEU A 195 -0.92 -3.06 22.27
CA LEU A 195 -0.23 -4.34 22.36
C LEU A 195 -0.80 -5.36 21.36
N SER A 196 -2.13 -5.48 21.31
CA SER A 196 -2.79 -6.41 20.38
C SER A 196 -2.43 -6.12 18.91
N ASN A 197 -2.39 -4.84 18.52
CA ASN A 197 -2.02 -4.45 17.18
C ASN A 197 -0.56 -4.76 16.84
N PHE A 198 0.35 -4.45 17.76
CA PHE A 198 1.77 -4.73 17.55
C PHE A 198 2.10 -6.22 17.60
N GLU A 199 1.35 -7.03 18.34
CA GLU A 199 1.50 -8.49 18.32
C GLU A 199 1.11 -9.07 16.95
N LYS A 200 0.00 -8.61 16.36
CA LYS A 200 -0.38 -9.00 14.99
C LYS A 200 0.67 -8.57 13.97
N PHE A 201 1.14 -7.33 14.05
CA PHE A 201 2.19 -6.82 13.17
C PHE A 201 3.46 -7.65 13.27
N HIS A 202 3.94 -7.92 14.49
CA HIS A 202 5.13 -8.75 14.73
C HIS A 202 4.94 -10.21 14.29
N GLN A 203 3.75 -10.78 14.45
CA GLN A 203 3.46 -12.14 13.99
C GLN A 203 3.59 -12.24 12.46
N ALA A 204 3.14 -11.22 11.75
CA ALA A 204 3.24 -11.16 10.28
C ALA A 204 4.67 -10.83 9.81
N GLN A 205 5.42 -10.01 10.57
CA GLN A 205 6.77 -9.56 10.25
C GLN A 205 7.69 -9.68 11.47
N PRO A 206 8.14 -10.90 11.84
CA PRO A 206 8.90 -11.14 13.08
C PRO A 206 10.25 -10.43 13.14
N GLU A 207 10.89 -10.21 11.98
CA GLU A 207 12.22 -9.61 11.87
C GLU A 207 12.16 -8.07 11.68
N ASP A 208 10.96 -7.48 11.59
CA ASP A 208 10.82 -6.04 11.40
C ASP A 208 11.25 -5.27 12.67
N PRO A 209 12.26 -4.39 12.57
CA PRO A 209 12.74 -3.64 13.73
C PRO A 209 11.67 -2.77 14.36
N SER A 210 10.73 -2.22 13.58
CA SER A 210 9.65 -1.36 14.07
C SER A 210 8.66 -2.18 14.92
N ALA A 211 8.34 -3.41 14.48
CA ALA A 211 7.49 -4.34 15.23
C ALA A 211 8.12 -4.69 16.59
N ILE A 212 9.40 -5.07 16.58
CA ILE A 212 10.15 -5.43 17.78
C ILE A 212 10.21 -4.26 18.76
N GLN A 213 10.55 -3.07 18.26
CA GLN A 213 10.66 -1.87 19.10
C GLN A 213 9.32 -1.43 19.69
N ALA A 214 8.24 -1.44 18.87
CA ALA A 214 6.91 -1.07 19.31
C ALA A 214 6.38 -2.01 20.40
N LEU A 215 6.55 -3.33 20.22
CA LEU A 215 6.21 -4.33 21.24
C LEU A 215 6.97 -4.12 22.55
N ALA A 216 8.28 -3.91 22.48
CA ALA A 216 9.10 -3.69 23.67
C ALA A 216 8.64 -2.42 24.42
N ALA A 217 8.37 -1.34 23.70
CA ALA A 217 7.94 -0.07 24.26
C ALA A 217 6.58 -0.17 24.98
N VAL A 218 5.58 -0.82 24.34
CA VAL A 218 4.25 -0.94 24.96
C VAL A 218 4.25 -1.89 26.14
N ARG A 219 4.99 -3.00 26.09
CA ARG A 219 5.15 -3.91 27.22
C ARG A 219 5.82 -3.25 28.43
N GLN A 220 6.82 -2.39 28.18
CA GLN A 220 7.45 -1.59 29.23
C GLN A 220 6.47 -0.61 29.89
N ARG A 221 5.55 -0.02 29.14
CA ARG A 221 4.51 0.87 29.68
C ARG A 221 3.51 0.11 30.56
N LEU A 222 3.09 -1.08 30.12
CA LEU A 222 2.18 -1.95 30.87
C LEU A 222 2.80 -2.53 32.16
N ALA A 223 4.12 -2.68 32.19
CA ALA A 223 4.84 -3.18 33.37
C ALA A 223 5.08 -2.11 34.47
N LYS A 224 4.81 -0.83 34.18
CA LYS A 224 4.94 0.23 35.17
C LYS A 224 3.64 0.30 36.00
N PRO A 225 3.75 0.24 37.34
CA PRO A 225 2.59 0.34 38.23
C PRO A 225 1.92 1.71 38.17
#